data_8374f5821fd4986fa45e34fefbd14a35
#
_entry.id   8374f5821fd4986fa45e34fefbd14a35
#
_cell.length_a   1.000
_cell.length_b   1.000
_cell.length_c   1.000
_cell.angle_alpha   90.00
_cell.angle_beta   90.00
_cell.angle_gamma   90.00
#
_symmetry.space_group_name_H-M   'P 1'
#
loop_
_entity.id
_entity.type
_entity.pdbx_description
1 polymer ?
#
loop_
_entity_poly.entity_id
_entity_poly.type
_entity_poly.pdbx_seq_one_letter_code
_entity_poly.pdbx_strand_id
1 'polypeptide(L)'
;MLNIRAGKANPTMLSSVKLDYYGSTTPLSQIANISTPDAQTLSVQPWEKDKLQDIEKAIQIANLGFNPMNNGESIIISIPPLTEERRKELVKIAKSEIEDAKISIRNSRKDANNEIKKIEISTDQKAISEKEIQTLTDNYITIIDEIFSSKEKEILSI
;
A
#
# COMPACT_ATOMS: atom_id res chain seq x y z
N MET A 1 -2.12 -4.28 -2.36
CA MET A 1 -3.05 -3.15 -2.12
C MET A 1 -2.35 -1.83 -1.76
N LEU A 2 -1.26 -1.84 -0.99
CA LEU A 2 -0.51 -0.61 -0.62
C LEU A 2 0.05 0.17 -1.83
N ASN A 3 0.26 -0.50 -2.95
CA ASN A 3 0.82 0.11 -4.16
C ASN A 3 -0.24 0.72 -5.11
N ILE A 4 -1.52 0.53 -4.83
CA ILE A 4 -2.60 1.11 -5.65
C ILE A 4 -2.90 2.51 -5.14
N ARG A 5 -2.40 3.51 -5.88
CA ARG A 5 -2.49 4.93 -5.54
C ARG A 5 -3.80 5.50 -6.10
N ALA A 6 -4.71 5.91 -5.22
CA ALA A 6 -6.04 6.40 -5.59
C ALA A 6 -6.08 7.90 -5.97
N GLY A 7 -4.92 8.52 -6.29
CA GLY A 7 -4.87 9.94 -6.68
C GLY A 7 -4.98 10.92 -5.51
N LYS A 8 -5.04 10.43 -4.26
CA LYS A 8 -4.94 11.28 -3.06
C LYS A 8 -3.50 11.31 -2.55
N ALA A 9 -3.09 12.46 -2.08
CA ALA A 9 -1.80 12.67 -1.45
C ALA A 9 -1.67 11.79 -0.20
N ASN A 10 -0.58 11.02 -0.11
CA ASN A 10 -0.28 10.20 1.04
C ASN A 10 1.24 10.22 1.30
N PRO A 11 1.71 10.47 2.53
CA PRO A 11 3.13 10.47 2.87
C PRO A 11 3.86 9.18 2.47
N THR A 12 3.16 8.03 2.46
CA THR A 12 3.75 6.75 2.04
C THR A 12 4.20 6.72 0.57
N MET A 13 3.72 7.66 -0.26
CA MET A 13 4.17 7.80 -1.66
C MET A 13 5.66 8.14 -1.77
N LEU A 14 6.23 8.75 -0.75
CA LEU A 14 7.63 9.12 -0.67
C LEU A 14 8.48 8.14 0.15
N SER A 15 7.92 7.02 0.60
CA SER A 15 8.62 6.03 1.44
C SER A 15 9.81 5.36 0.74
N SER A 16 9.79 5.31 -0.59
CA SER A 16 10.90 4.78 -1.40
C SER A 16 12.03 5.79 -1.63
N VAL A 17 11.79 7.07 -1.33
CA VAL A 17 12.77 8.13 -1.53
C VAL A 17 13.82 8.06 -0.43
N LYS A 18 15.06 7.92 -0.84
CA LYS A 18 16.24 7.92 0.03
C LYS A 18 17.24 8.93 -0.52
N LEU A 19 17.98 9.56 0.36
CA LEU A 19 19.07 10.45 -0.03
C LEU A 19 20.29 10.20 0.85
N ASP A 20 21.44 10.65 0.36
CA ASP A 20 22.67 10.65 1.15
C ASP A 20 22.60 11.77 2.18
N TYR A 21 22.61 11.39 3.44
CA TYR A 21 22.63 12.30 4.57
C TYR A 21 23.89 12.03 5.40
N TYR A 22 24.88 12.91 5.26
CA TYR A 22 26.19 12.80 5.90
C TYR A 22 26.89 11.43 5.68
N GLY A 23 26.86 10.93 4.43
CA GLY A 23 27.50 9.68 4.05
C GLY A 23 26.68 8.42 4.37
N SER A 24 25.42 8.57 4.83
CA SER A 24 24.50 7.46 5.08
C SER A 24 23.23 7.60 4.23
N THR A 25 22.83 6.50 3.58
CA THR A 25 21.55 6.46 2.83
C THR A 25 20.39 6.46 3.80
N THR A 26 19.72 7.60 3.94
CA THR A 26 18.64 7.81 4.92
C THR A 26 17.30 8.00 4.23
N PRO A 27 16.21 7.37 4.71
CA PRO A 27 14.85 7.60 4.21
C PRO A 27 14.42 9.05 4.41
N LEU A 28 13.69 9.61 3.44
CA LEU A 28 13.20 11.00 3.48
C LEU A 28 12.38 11.31 4.75
N SER A 29 11.60 10.35 5.25
CA SER A 29 10.78 10.50 6.45
C SER A 29 11.58 10.75 7.75
N GLN A 30 12.89 10.49 7.75
CA GLN A 30 13.77 10.73 8.90
C GLN A 30 14.47 12.11 8.84
N ILE A 31 14.39 12.80 7.70
CA ILE A 31 15.12 14.05 7.44
C ILE A 31 14.17 15.21 7.25
N ALA A 32 12.91 14.91 6.93
CA ALA A 32 11.89 15.91 6.66
C ALA A 32 10.53 15.51 7.25
N ASN A 33 9.75 16.52 7.61
CA ASN A 33 8.35 16.35 7.94
C ASN A 33 7.54 16.29 6.64
N ILE A 34 6.79 15.21 6.43
CA ILE A 34 5.94 15.01 5.26
C ILE A 34 4.50 15.17 5.69
N SER A 35 3.82 16.18 5.17
CA SER A 35 2.42 16.49 5.47
C SER A 35 1.58 16.57 4.20
N THR A 36 0.27 16.46 4.36
CA THR A 36 -0.73 16.57 3.29
C THR A 36 -1.65 17.75 3.61
N PRO A 37 -1.30 18.97 3.16
CA PRO A 37 -2.14 20.14 3.42
C PRO A 37 -3.53 20.02 2.80
N ASP A 38 -3.64 19.32 1.68
CA ASP A 38 -4.89 19.00 0.99
C ASP A 38 -4.84 17.59 0.33
N ALA A 39 -5.96 17.18 -0.25
CA ALA A 39 -6.10 15.83 -0.82
C ALA A 39 -5.19 15.55 -2.03
N GLN A 40 -4.60 16.57 -2.64
CA GLN A 40 -3.80 16.46 -3.87
C GLN A 40 -2.39 17.04 -3.73
N THR A 41 -2.02 17.50 -2.54
CA THR A 41 -0.73 18.15 -2.30
C THR A 41 0.04 17.43 -1.19
N LEU A 42 1.29 17.09 -1.46
CA LEU A 42 2.26 16.71 -0.45
C LEU A 42 3.19 17.89 -0.19
N SER A 43 3.44 18.18 1.07
CA SER A 43 4.43 19.16 1.52
C SER A 43 5.54 18.44 2.27
N VAL A 44 6.77 18.62 1.82
CA VAL A 44 7.97 18.06 2.41
C VAL A 44 8.79 19.19 2.98
N GLN A 45 8.82 19.30 4.30
CA GLN A 45 9.57 20.33 5.02
C GLN A 45 10.79 19.71 5.70
N PRO A 46 12.01 19.95 5.20
CA PRO A 46 13.22 19.41 5.80
C PRO A 46 13.51 20.04 7.16
N TRP A 47 14.19 19.30 8.02
CA TRP A 47 14.69 19.82 9.29
C TRP A 47 15.82 20.86 9.06
N GLU A 48 16.60 20.65 8.00
CA GLU A 48 17.70 21.52 7.57
C GLU A 48 17.37 22.13 6.21
N LYS A 49 17.26 23.46 6.12
CA LYS A 49 16.92 24.16 4.88
C LYS A 49 17.94 23.94 3.75
N ASP A 50 19.18 23.72 4.09
CA ASP A 50 20.26 23.47 3.11
C ASP A 50 20.06 22.19 2.32
N LYS A 51 19.23 21.25 2.83
CA LYS A 51 18.93 19.96 2.19
C LYS A 51 17.77 20.03 1.19
N LEU A 52 17.12 21.17 1.02
CA LEU A 52 16.00 21.33 0.09
C LEU A 52 16.35 20.87 -1.34
N GLN A 53 17.50 21.28 -1.86
CA GLN A 53 17.91 20.93 -3.23
C GLN A 53 18.24 19.44 -3.37
N ASP A 54 18.86 18.85 -2.34
CA ASP A 54 19.20 17.42 -2.34
C ASP A 54 17.93 16.55 -2.30
N ILE A 55 16.94 16.96 -1.50
CA ILE A 55 15.63 16.30 -1.41
C ILE A 55 14.88 16.44 -2.72
N GLU A 56 14.86 17.62 -3.35
CA GLU A 56 14.20 17.84 -4.63
C GLU A 56 14.79 16.90 -5.71
N LYS A 57 16.13 16.84 -5.80
CA LYS A 57 16.81 15.91 -6.71
C LYS A 57 16.51 14.46 -6.41
N ALA A 58 16.49 14.06 -5.14
CA ALA A 58 16.18 12.68 -4.73
C ALA A 58 14.76 12.28 -5.14
N ILE A 59 13.79 13.17 -5.01
CA ILE A 59 12.41 12.94 -5.46
C ILE A 59 12.34 12.81 -7.00
N GLN A 60 13.07 13.66 -7.74
CA GLN A 60 13.16 13.59 -9.20
C GLN A 60 13.80 12.27 -9.67
N ILE A 61 14.92 11.88 -9.05
CA ILE A 61 15.64 10.63 -9.38
C ILE A 61 14.77 9.39 -9.08
N ALA A 62 13.96 9.44 -8.03
CA ALA A 62 13.04 8.36 -7.69
C ALA A 62 11.97 8.11 -8.76
N ASN A 63 11.82 9.03 -9.72
CA ASN A 63 10.93 8.93 -10.89
C ASN A 63 9.51 8.44 -10.54
N LEU A 64 8.95 9.01 -9.49
CA LEU A 64 7.62 8.64 -9.00
C LEU A 64 6.47 9.24 -9.83
N GLY A 65 6.80 9.95 -10.91
CA GLY A 65 5.84 10.66 -11.78
C GLY A 65 5.30 11.97 -11.17
N PHE A 66 6.02 12.54 -10.19
CA PHE A 66 5.67 13.80 -9.56
C PHE A 66 6.65 14.89 -9.94
N ASN A 67 6.15 16.11 -10.04
CA ASN A 67 6.97 17.31 -10.25
C ASN A 67 7.11 18.06 -8.91
N PRO A 68 8.23 17.94 -8.21
CA PRO A 68 8.47 18.70 -7.00
C PRO A 68 8.70 20.18 -7.34
N MET A 69 8.10 21.07 -6.56
CA MET A 69 8.27 22.51 -6.62
C MET A 69 8.89 23.01 -5.31
N ASN A 70 10.05 23.62 -5.40
CA ASN A 70 10.75 24.19 -4.25
C ASN A 70 10.31 25.66 -4.07
N ASN A 71 9.77 25.99 -2.91
CA ASN A 71 9.38 27.37 -2.56
C ASN A 71 10.37 28.07 -1.61
N GLY A 72 11.55 27.47 -1.37
CA GLY A 72 12.58 28.01 -0.47
C GLY A 72 12.43 27.62 1.00
N GLU A 73 11.30 27.04 1.41
CA GLU A 73 11.05 26.56 2.78
C GLU A 73 10.63 25.10 2.82
N SER A 74 9.92 24.67 1.80
CA SER A 74 9.42 23.30 1.63
C SER A 74 9.36 22.92 0.16
N ILE A 75 9.25 21.62 -0.09
CA ILE A 75 9.02 21.09 -1.43
C ILE A 75 7.55 20.70 -1.52
N ILE A 76 6.84 21.33 -2.46
CA ILE A 76 5.45 21.08 -2.73
C ILE A 76 5.35 20.13 -3.92
N ILE A 77 4.60 19.05 -3.76
CA ILE A 77 4.36 18.07 -4.81
C ILE A 77 2.86 18.02 -5.08
N SER A 78 2.46 18.45 -6.27
CA SER A 78 1.08 18.35 -6.73
C SER A 78 0.85 16.98 -7.36
N ILE A 79 -0.20 16.29 -6.90
CA ILE A 79 -0.63 15.01 -7.43
C ILE A 79 -1.81 15.27 -8.36
N PRO A 80 -1.66 15.04 -9.68
CA PRO A 80 -2.75 15.27 -10.59
C PRO A 80 -3.93 14.31 -10.28
N PRO A 81 -5.18 14.79 -10.41
CA PRO A 81 -6.33 13.92 -10.23
C PRO A 81 -6.33 12.81 -11.27
N LEU A 82 -6.73 11.61 -10.85
CA LEU A 82 -6.86 10.48 -11.76
C LEU A 82 -8.02 10.71 -12.72
N THR A 83 -7.83 10.39 -13.99
CA THR A 83 -8.92 10.32 -14.96
C THR A 83 -9.87 9.18 -14.60
N GLU A 84 -11.13 9.24 -15.05
CA GLU A 84 -12.10 8.15 -14.82
C GLU A 84 -11.61 6.81 -15.39
N GLU A 85 -10.97 6.85 -16.55
CA GLU A 85 -10.40 5.65 -17.17
C GLU A 85 -9.34 5.02 -16.27
N ARG A 86 -8.42 5.84 -15.75
CA ARG A 86 -7.36 5.37 -14.87
C ARG A 86 -7.89 4.83 -13.54
N ARG A 87 -8.95 5.42 -13.00
CA ARG A 87 -9.65 4.88 -11.81
C ARG A 87 -10.21 3.48 -12.09
N LYS A 88 -10.88 3.29 -13.23
CA LYS A 88 -11.42 1.97 -13.64
C LYS A 88 -10.33 0.92 -13.84
N GLU A 89 -9.18 1.32 -14.39
CA GLU A 89 -8.01 0.43 -14.49
C GLU A 89 -7.49 0.03 -13.11
N LEU A 90 -7.35 0.98 -12.19
CA LEU A 90 -6.89 0.71 -10.82
C LEU A 90 -7.83 -0.23 -10.06
N VAL A 91 -9.15 -0.09 -10.25
CA VAL A 91 -10.14 -1.03 -9.70
C VAL A 91 -9.95 -2.43 -10.27
N LYS A 92 -9.67 -2.58 -11.57
CA LYS A 92 -9.38 -3.88 -12.19
C LYS A 92 -8.11 -4.52 -11.60
N ILE A 93 -7.06 -3.73 -11.43
CA ILE A 93 -5.81 -4.20 -10.81
C ILE A 93 -6.06 -4.62 -9.36
N ALA A 94 -6.80 -3.81 -8.58
CA ALA A 94 -7.17 -4.16 -7.22
C ALA A 94 -7.97 -5.47 -7.15
N LYS A 95 -8.91 -5.66 -8.07
CA LYS A 95 -9.69 -6.89 -8.16
C LYS A 95 -8.83 -8.12 -8.46
N SER A 96 -7.85 -7.99 -9.36
CA SER A 96 -6.91 -9.08 -9.64
C SER A 96 -6.08 -9.45 -8.41
N GLU A 97 -5.51 -8.46 -7.68
CA GLU A 97 -4.76 -8.73 -6.45
C GLU A 97 -5.61 -9.43 -5.38
N ILE A 98 -6.89 -9.08 -5.28
CA ILE A 98 -7.84 -9.71 -4.35
C ILE A 98 -8.11 -11.17 -4.71
N GLU A 99 -8.31 -11.47 -5.99
CA GLU A 99 -8.53 -12.86 -6.42
C GLU A 99 -7.27 -13.71 -6.17
N ASP A 100 -6.08 -13.19 -6.42
CA ASP A 100 -4.82 -13.86 -6.11
C ASP A 100 -4.68 -14.14 -4.60
N ALA A 101 -5.07 -13.18 -3.76
CA ALA A 101 -5.07 -13.36 -2.31
C ALA A 101 -6.08 -14.45 -1.88
N LYS A 102 -7.28 -14.47 -2.45
CA LYS A 102 -8.28 -15.52 -2.18
C LYS A 102 -7.80 -16.90 -2.62
N ILE A 103 -7.12 -17.00 -3.77
CA ILE A 103 -6.52 -18.23 -4.24
C ILE A 103 -5.45 -18.72 -3.24
N SER A 104 -4.62 -17.82 -2.75
CA SER A 104 -3.59 -18.13 -1.75
C SER A 104 -4.19 -18.69 -0.47
N ILE A 105 -5.26 -18.07 0.04
CA ILE A 105 -5.98 -18.54 1.24
C ILE A 105 -6.61 -19.92 0.99
N ARG A 106 -7.22 -20.15 -0.17
CA ARG A 106 -7.80 -21.46 -0.52
C ARG A 106 -6.72 -22.54 -0.60
N ASN A 107 -5.54 -22.21 -1.13
CA ASN A 107 -4.41 -23.14 -1.17
C ASN A 107 -3.91 -23.46 0.25
N SER A 108 -3.73 -22.46 1.11
CA SER A 108 -3.35 -22.65 2.51
C SER A 108 -4.36 -23.53 3.26
N ARG A 109 -5.68 -23.37 3.01
CA ARG A 109 -6.70 -24.25 3.56
C ARG A 109 -6.50 -25.70 3.09
N LYS A 110 -6.28 -25.89 1.78
CA LYS A 110 -6.06 -27.22 1.20
C LYS A 110 -4.84 -27.92 1.84
N ASP A 111 -3.76 -27.15 2.01
CA ASP A 111 -2.54 -27.67 2.61
C ASP A 111 -2.75 -28.04 4.08
N ALA A 112 -3.41 -27.18 4.86
CA ALA A 112 -3.76 -27.46 6.24
C ALA A 112 -4.64 -28.71 6.38
N ASN A 113 -5.66 -28.86 5.53
CA ASN A 113 -6.50 -30.06 5.54
C ASN A 113 -5.72 -31.34 5.15
N ASN A 114 -4.74 -31.23 4.25
CA ASN A 114 -3.88 -32.35 3.91
C ASN A 114 -2.96 -32.74 5.08
N GLU A 115 -2.47 -31.77 5.84
CA GLU A 115 -1.67 -32.03 7.04
C GLU A 115 -2.51 -32.70 8.14
N ILE A 116 -3.76 -32.23 8.39
CA ILE A 116 -4.66 -32.86 9.37
C ILE A 116 -4.89 -34.34 9.05
N LYS A 117 -5.01 -34.69 7.76
CA LYS A 117 -5.22 -36.10 7.35
C LYS A 117 -4.04 -37.02 7.71
N LYS A 118 -2.81 -36.45 7.74
CA LYS A 118 -1.59 -37.20 8.07
C LYS A 118 -1.39 -37.42 9.57
N ILE A 119 -2.01 -36.57 10.40
CA ILE A 119 -1.86 -36.63 11.85
C ILE A 119 -2.69 -37.80 12.40
N GLU A 120 -2.13 -38.58 13.32
CA GLU A 120 -2.81 -39.69 14.03
C GLU A 120 -3.66 -39.14 15.19
N ILE A 121 -4.83 -38.63 14.87
CA ILE A 121 -5.86 -38.16 15.82
C ILE A 121 -7.21 -38.82 15.50
N SER A 122 -8.15 -38.76 16.43
CA SER A 122 -9.47 -39.35 16.23
C SER A 122 -10.22 -38.68 15.05
N THR A 123 -11.14 -39.43 14.43
CA THR A 123 -11.96 -38.93 13.31
C THR A 123 -12.75 -37.68 13.72
N ASP A 124 -13.27 -37.65 14.96
CA ASP A 124 -14.03 -36.50 15.48
C ASP A 124 -13.16 -35.26 15.62
N GLN A 125 -11.91 -35.42 16.11
CA GLN A 125 -10.96 -34.32 16.21
C GLN A 125 -10.57 -33.78 14.82
N LYS A 126 -10.40 -34.67 13.82
CA LYS A 126 -10.16 -34.24 12.42
C LYS A 126 -11.31 -33.39 11.91
N ALA A 127 -12.55 -33.81 12.10
CA ALA A 127 -13.74 -33.11 11.65
C ALA A 127 -13.87 -31.72 12.32
N ILE A 128 -13.57 -31.64 13.62
CA ILE A 128 -13.58 -30.36 14.35
C ILE A 128 -12.51 -29.42 13.75
N SER A 129 -11.28 -29.89 13.58
CA SER A 129 -10.18 -29.09 13.03
C SER A 129 -10.46 -28.63 11.58
N GLU A 130 -11.02 -29.49 10.74
CA GLU A 130 -11.41 -29.12 9.36
C GLU A 130 -12.47 -28.02 9.37
N LYS A 131 -13.44 -28.08 10.30
CA LYS A 131 -14.47 -27.05 10.47
C LYS A 131 -13.89 -25.71 10.96
N GLU A 132 -12.94 -25.77 11.90
CA GLU A 132 -12.26 -24.56 12.38
C GLU A 132 -11.46 -23.89 11.26
N ILE A 133 -10.72 -24.67 10.45
CA ILE A 133 -9.99 -24.16 9.29
C ILE A 133 -10.95 -23.55 8.26
N GLN A 134 -12.12 -24.18 8.03
CA GLN A 134 -13.12 -23.62 7.13
C GLN A 134 -13.63 -22.27 7.65
N THR A 135 -14.00 -22.20 8.93
CA THR A 135 -14.47 -20.95 9.56
C THR A 135 -13.40 -19.85 9.47
N LEU A 136 -12.14 -20.20 9.73
CA LEU A 136 -11.03 -19.26 9.62
C LEU A 136 -10.85 -18.76 8.18
N THR A 137 -10.96 -19.65 7.21
CA THR A 137 -10.89 -19.35 5.77
C THR A 137 -12.00 -18.35 5.38
N ASP A 138 -13.24 -18.61 5.78
CA ASP A 138 -14.38 -17.78 5.46
C ASP A 138 -14.23 -16.38 6.08
N ASN A 139 -13.74 -16.30 7.31
CA ASN A 139 -13.45 -15.03 7.98
C ASN A 139 -12.41 -14.21 7.20
N TYR A 140 -11.30 -14.82 6.77
CA TYR A 140 -10.29 -14.12 5.99
C TYR A 140 -10.78 -13.69 4.61
N ILE A 141 -11.63 -14.48 3.95
CA ILE A 141 -12.25 -14.09 2.68
C ILE A 141 -13.15 -12.87 2.90
N THR A 142 -13.93 -12.85 3.97
CA THR A 142 -14.78 -11.70 4.31
C THR A 142 -13.95 -10.44 4.56
N ILE A 143 -12.88 -10.53 5.33
CA ILE A 143 -11.95 -9.41 5.57
C ILE A 143 -11.36 -8.88 4.25
N ILE A 144 -10.97 -9.77 3.34
CA ILE A 144 -10.46 -9.39 2.03
C ILE A 144 -11.52 -8.63 1.21
N ASP A 145 -12.77 -9.09 1.22
CA ASP A 145 -13.85 -8.43 0.50
C ASP A 145 -14.19 -7.05 1.09
N GLU A 146 -14.13 -6.90 2.40
CA GLU A 146 -14.29 -5.61 3.08
C GLU A 146 -13.16 -4.63 2.72
N ILE A 147 -11.91 -5.09 2.72
CA ILE A 147 -10.75 -4.28 2.31
C ILE A 147 -10.90 -3.85 0.85
N PHE A 148 -11.37 -4.75 -0.04
CA PHE A 148 -11.60 -4.40 -1.44
C PHE A 148 -12.70 -3.35 -1.58
N SER A 149 -13.85 -3.56 -0.94
CA SER A 149 -14.99 -2.63 -0.99
C SER A 149 -14.59 -1.23 -0.50
N SER A 150 -13.82 -1.16 0.58
CA SER A 150 -13.29 0.11 1.09
C SER A 150 -12.34 0.77 0.08
N LYS A 151 -11.43 -0.01 -0.52
CA LYS A 151 -10.47 0.50 -1.49
C LYS A 151 -11.12 0.91 -2.82
N GLU A 152 -12.10 0.16 -3.29
CA GLU A 152 -12.88 0.50 -4.47
C GLU A 152 -13.60 1.84 -4.29
N LYS A 153 -14.25 2.04 -3.15
CA LYS A 153 -14.88 3.33 -2.81
C LYS A 153 -13.86 4.47 -2.78
N GLU A 154 -12.69 4.23 -2.19
CA GLU A 154 -11.61 5.22 -2.15
C GLU A 154 -11.13 5.62 -3.56
N ILE A 155 -10.95 4.64 -4.47
CA ILE A 155 -10.50 4.88 -5.84
C ILE A 155 -11.57 5.62 -6.65
N LEU A 156 -12.85 5.30 -6.44
CA LEU A 156 -13.96 5.88 -7.19
C LEU A 156 -14.46 7.20 -6.58
N SER A 157 -14.20 7.48 -5.30
CA SER A 157 -14.57 8.75 -4.68
C SER A 157 -13.72 9.90 -5.25
N ILE A 158 -14.39 10.99 -5.55
CA ILE A 158 -13.77 12.25 -5.99
C ILE A 158 -13.19 12.99 -4.79
#